data_e2456365946c5cc0a02aa8046ff82b93
#
_entry.id   e2456365946c5cc0a02aa8046ff82b93
#
_cell.length_a   1.000
_cell.length_b   1.000
_cell.length_c   1.000
_cell.angle_alpha   90.00
_cell.angle_beta   90.00
_cell.angle_gamma   90.00
#
_symmetry.space_group_name_H-M   'P 1'
#
loop_
_entity.id
_entity.type
_entity.pdbx_description
1 polymer ?
#
loop_
_entity_poly.entity_id
_entity_poly.type
_entity_poly.pdbx_seq_one_letter_code
_entity_poly.pdbx_strand_id
1 'polypeptide(L)'
;MAQTGRLAAWLGKGKTFEIREYPVPDPKPGALVIKIALANVCGSDMHYWKGELDMEKRGRTMPINPGHEHMGTVYKLGAGVATDSAGQPLREGDRVIYRYFIPCGRCKACLRRQFKSCPSRQSNWSVTCDVWPHFQGGYGEYFYLGP
;
A
#
# COMPACT_ATOMS: atom_id res chain seq x y z
N MET A 1 24.59 0.20 -6.87
CA MET A 1 23.41 0.61 -7.64
C MET A 1 22.20 0.57 -6.69
N ALA A 2 21.26 1.52 -6.79
CA ALA A 2 20.06 1.49 -5.96
C ALA A 2 19.21 0.25 -6.32
N GLN A 3 18.63 -0.39 -5.34
CA GLN A 3 17.70 -1.51 -5.53
C GLN A 3 16.48 -1.02 -6.30
N THR A 4 16.07 -1.74 -7.35
CA THR A 4 14.80 -1.51 -8.05
C THR A 4 13.81 -2.63 -7.77
N GLY A 5 12.53 -2.36 -8.03
CA GLY A 5 11.45 -3.32 -7.92
C GLY A 5 10.40 -3.08 -9.00
N ARG A 6 9.66 -4.12 -9.34
CA ARG A 6 8.60 -4.09 -10.34
C ARG A 6 7.23 -4.07 -9.71
N LEU A 7 6.30 -3.45 -10.39
CA LEU A 7 4.88 -3.45 -10.02
C LEU A 7 3.99 -3.52 -11.26
N ALA A 8 2.77 -4.00 -11.09
CA ALA A 8 1.73 -3.94 -12.10
C ALA A 8 0.98 -2.60 -11.95
N ALA A 9 1.15 -1.72 -12.91
CA ALA A 9 0.48 -0.45 -13.01
C ALA A 9 -0.82 -0.62 -13.81
N TRP A 10 -1.97 -0.40 -13.17
CA TRP A 10 -3.25 -0.38 -13.88
C TRP A 10 -3.52 0.99 -14.47
N LEU A 11 -3.77 1.03 -15.78
CA LEU A 11 -3.90 2.27 -16.54
C LEU A 11 -5.30 2.89 -16.47
N GLY A 12 -6.24 2.24 -15.79
CA GLY A 12 -7.61 2.73 -15.65
C GLY A 12 -8.66 1.83 -16.30
N LYS A 13 -9.91 2.25 -16.20
CA LYS A 13 -11.06 1.51 -16.71
C LYS A 13 -10.92 1.15 -18.19
N GLY A 14 -11.13 -0.14 -18.49
CA GLY A 14 -11.04 -0.67 -19.87
C GLY A 14 -9.63 -0.72 -20.45
N LYS A 15 -8.62 -0.41 -19.65
CA LYS A 15 -7.22 -0.48 -20.04
C LYS A 15 -6.50 -1.66 -19.38
N THR A 16 -5.33 -1.98 -19.90
CA THR A 16 -4.53 -3.11 -19.44
C THR A 16 -3.67 -2.72 -18.23
N PHE A 17 -2.91 -3.69 -17.75
CA PHE A 17 -1.80 -3.49 -16.84
C PHE A 17 -0.49 -3.37 -17.60
N GLU A 18 0.42 -2.55 -17.09
CA GLU A 18 1.81 -2.48 -17.52
C GLU A 18 2.72 -2.88 -16.37
N ILE A 19 3.76 -3.64 -16.65
CA ILE A 19 4.83 -3.87 -15.67
C ILE A 19 5.78 -2.68 -15.73
N ARG A 20 5.90 -1.98 -14.61
CA ARG A 20 6.81 -0.84 -14.46
C ARG A 20 7.83 -1.12 -13.39
N GLU A 21 9.01 -0.54 -13.55
CA GLU A 21 10.12 -0.67 -12.62
C GLU A 21 10.47 0.70 -12.03
N TYR A 22 10.64 0.73 -10.71
CA TYR A 22 10.97 1.95 -9.97
C TYR A 22 12.04 1.65 -8.91
N PRO A 23 12.79 2.69 -8.48
CA PRO A 23 13.66 2.55 -7.32
C PRO A 23 12.85 2.17 -6.08
N VAL A 24 13.34 1.21 -5.30
CA VAL A 24 12.75 0.89 -4.00
C VAL A 24 13.01 2.05 -3.05
N PRO A 25 11.98 2.68 -2.48
CA PRO A 25 12.15 3.89 -1.68
C PRO A 25 12.81 3.59 -0.33
N ASP A 26 13.62 4.51 0.16
CA ASP A 26 14.02 4.54 1.55
C ASP A 26 12.84 4.97 2.42
N PRO A 27 12.53 4.26 3.52
CA PRO A 27 11.41 4.62 4.38
C PRO A 27 11.70 5.90 5.16
N LYS A 28 10.74 6.82 5.18
CA LYS A 28 10.76 8.00 6.06
C LYS A 28 10.66 7.56 7.53
N PRO A 29 10.98 8.44 8.48
CA PRO A 29 10.75 8.17 9.91
C PRO A 29 9.29 7.71 10.16
N GLY A 30 9.10 6.63 10.90
CA GLY A 30 7.79 6.03 11.17
C GLY A 30 7.22 5.15 10.06
N ALA A 31 7.83 5.11 8.89
CA ALA A 31 7.44 4.26 7.76
C ALA A 31 8.27 2.98 7.68
N LEU A 32 7.83 2.03 6.86
CA LEU A 32 8.61 0.84 6.55
C LEU A 32 8.35 0.37 5.11
N VAL A 33 9.30 -0.38 4.56
CA VAL A 33 9.17 -1.06 3.26
C VAL A 33 9.04 -2.55 3.51
N ILE A 34 8.09 -3.17 2.83
CA ILE A 34 7.83 -4.61 2.89
C ILE A 34 8.15 -5.21 1.54
N LYS A 35 8.87 -6.31 1.52
CA LYS A 35 9.01 -7.15 0.33
C LYS A 35 7.83 -8.10 0.30
N ILE A 36 6.99 -7.98 -0.72
CA ILE A 36 5.76 -8.79 -0.86
C ILE A 36 6.15 -10.23 -1.16
N ALA A 37 5.61 -11.16 -0.38
CA ALA A 37 5.76 -12.59 -0.59
C ALA A 37 4.54 -13.19 -1.29
N LEU A 38 3.35 -12.66 -1.01
CA LEU A 38 2.09 -13.12 -1.57
C LEU A 38 1.10 -11.96 -1.64
N ALA A 39 0.41 -11.86 -2.77
CA ALA A 39 -0.74 -10.99 -2.95
C ALA A 39 -1.89 -11.81 -3.56
N ASN A 40 -3.11 -11.52 -3.14
CA ASN A 40 -4.31 -12.16 -3.64
C ASN A 40 -5.14 -11.22 -4.52
N VAL A 41 -5.92 -11.77 -5.43
CA VAL A 41 -6.89 -11.03 -6.22
C VAL A 41 -8.25 -11.13 -5.53
N CYS A 42 -8.74 -10.00 -5.02
CA CYS A 42 -10.04 -9.89 -4.37
C CYS A 42 -11.15 -9.61 -5.40
N GLY A 43 -12.38 -9.94 -5.06
CA GLY A 43 -13.54 -9.60 -5.90
C GLY A 43 -13.67 -8.11 -6.21
N SER A 44 -13.25 -7.22 -5.29
CA SER A 44 -13.25 -5.78 -5.54
C SER A 44 -12.23 -5.34 -6.60
N ASP A 45 -11.13 -6.05 -6.77
CA ASP A 45 -10.16 -5.77 -7.85
C ASP A 45 -10.78 -6.04 -9.22
N MET A 46 -11.63 -7.08 -9.30
CA MET A 46 -12.40 -7.38 -10.51
C MET A 46 -13.44 -6.29 -10.81
N HIS A 47 -14.10 -5.72 -9.79
CA HIS A 47 -15.03 -4.60 -9.95
C HIS A 47 -14.32 -3.34 -10.45
N TYR A 48 -13.10 -3.08 -10.00
CA TYR A 48 -12.28 -1.98 -10.52
C TYR A 48 -11.91 -2.23 -11.98
N TRP A 49 -11.37 -3.40 -12.27
CA TRP A 49 -10.93 -3.76 -13.62
C TRP A 49 -12.08 -3.70 -14.64
N LYS A 50 -13.26 -4.23 -14.30
CA LYS A 50 -14.46 -4.16 -15.14
C LYS A 50 -15.04 -2.74 -15.23
N GLY A 51 -14.59 -1.80 -14.38
CA GLY A 51 -15.08 -0.44 -14.32
C GLY A 51 -16.45 -0.28 -13.67
N GLU A 52 -16.91 -1.29 -12.93
CA GLU A 52 -18.11 -1.21 -12.10
C GLU A 52 -17.89 -0.24 -10.93
N LEU A 53 -16.65 -0.13 -10.48
CA LEU A 53 -16.19 0.87 -9.51
C LEU A 53 -15.21 1.81 -10.21
N ASP A 54 -15.70 2.94 -10.68
CA ASP A 54 -14.91 3.93 -11.40
C ASP A 54 -13.98 4.69 -10.43
N MET A 55 -12.70 4.35 -10.47
CA MET A 55 -11.71 4.90 -9.57
C MET A 55 -11.34 6.35 -9.90
N GLU A 56 -11.40 6.74 -11.15
CA GLU A 56 -11.13 8.12 -11.59
C GLU A 56 -12.23 9.05 -11.09
N LYS A 57 -13.51 8.65 -11.19
CA LYS A 57 -14.64 9.38 -10.57
C LYS A 57 -14.55 9.44 -9.04
N ARG A 58 -13.81 8.53 -8.42
CA ARG A 58 -13.51 8.55 -6.98
C ARG A 58 -12.27 9.36 -6.63
N GLY A 59 -11.75 10.13 -7.56
CA GLY A 59 -10.62 11.04 -7.37
C GLY A 59 -9.24 10.37 -7.41
N ARG A 60 -9.14 9.16 -8.01
CA ARG A 60 -7.84 8.51 -8.19
C ARG A 60 -7.20 8.94 -9.50
N THR A 61 -5.92 9.24 -9.47
CA THR A 61 -5.11 9.56 -10.66
C THR A 61 -4.41 8.29 -11.13
N MET A 62 -4.67 7.92 -12.39
CA MET A 62 -4.01 6.76 -13.00
C MET A 62 -2.61 7.10 -13.51
N PRO A 63 -1.73 6.10 -13.64
CA PRO A 63 -1.92 4.70 -13.24
C PRO A 63 -1.77 4.48 -11.73
N ILE A 64 -2.43 3.46 -11.22
CA ILE A 64 -2.26 3.02 -9.83
C ILE A 64 -1.68 1.61 -9.77
N ASN A 65 -1.03 1.29 -8.66
CA ASN A 65 -0.63 -0.08 -8.32
C ASN A 65 -1.69 -0.68 -7.39
N PRO A 66 -2.62 -1.52 -7.88
CA PRO A 66 -3.71 -2.06 -7.07
C PRO A 66 -3.27 -3.27 -6.22
N GLY A 67 -4.27 -3.99 -5.65
CA GLY A 67 -4.04 -5.07 -4.71
C GLY A 67 -4.07 -4.58 -3.27
N HIS A 68 -4.87 -5.24 -2.42
CA HIS A 68 -5.07 -4.82 -1.02
C HIS A 68 -5.13 -5.99 -0.03
N GLU A 69 -4.94 -7.20 -0.53
CA GLU A 69 -4.80 -8.42 0.26
C GLU A 69 -3.40 -8.99 0.01
N HIS A 70 -2.48 -8.71 0.90
CA HIS A 70 -1.08 -9.05 0.72
C HIS A 70 -0.35 -9.24 2.04
N MET A 71 0.73 -9.99 1.99
CA MET A 71 1.66 -10.22 3.08
C MET A 71 3.09 -10.27 2.56
N GLY A 72 4.03 -10.06 3.46
CA GLY A 72 5.44 -10.08 3.08
C GLY A 72 6.37 -10.10 4.27
N THR A 73 7.61 -9.75 4.01
CA THR A 73 8.66 -9.59 5.02
C THR A 73 9.09 -8.13 5.11
N VAL A 74 9.35 -7.65 6.31
CA VAL A 74 9.92 -6.33 6.53
C VAL A 74 11.27 -6.26 5.80
N TYR A 75 11.35 -5.42 4.79
CA TYR A 75 12.57 -5.23 4.00
C TYR A 75 13.46 -4.16 4.62
N LYS A 76 12.85 -3.04 5.05
CA LYS A 76 13.57 -1.91 5.64
C LYS A 76 12.68 -1.15 6.62
N LEU A 77 13.22 -0.81 7.79
CA LEU A 77 12.54 0.00 8.80
C LEU A 77 13.00 1.46 8.72
N GLY A 78 12.06 2.38 8.79
CA GLY A 78 12.33 3.79 8.97
C GLY A 78 12.68 4.13 10.43
N ALA A 79 13.34 5.24 10.62
CA ALA A 79 13.72 5.69 11.97
C ALA A 79 12.50 5.74 12.90
N GLY A 80 12.65 5.23 14.13
CA GLY A 80 11.61 5.22 15.16
C GLY A 80 10.61 4.04 15.06
N VAL A 81 10.69 3.20 14.05
CA VAL A 81 9.88 1.96 13.99
C VAL A 81 10.60 0.85 14.72
N ALA A 82 10.07 0.43 15.86
CA ALA A 82 10.65 -0.61 16.71
C ALA A 82 9.67 -1.72 17.09
N THR A 83 8.37 -1.47 16.93
CA THR A 83 7.31 -2.40 17.31
C THR A 83 6.20 -2.43 16.26
N ASP A 84 5.45 -3.53 16.25
CA ASP A 84 4.20 -3.65 15.50
C ASP A 84 3.04 -2.92 16.21
N SER A 85 1.83 -3.04 15.65
CA SER A 85 0.61 -2.43 16.22
C SER A 85 0.13 -3.08 17.52
N ALA A 86 0.66 -4.23 17.89
CA ALA A 86 0.41 -4.92 19.17
C ALA A 86 1.49 -4.64 20.23
N GLY A 87 2.49 -3.80 19.88
CA GLY A 87 3.61 -3.48 20.76
C GLY A 87 4.70 -4.55 20.79
N GLN A 88 4.64 -5.54 19.89
CA GLN A 88 5.69 -6.56 19.81
C GLN A 88 6.90 -6.02 19.03
N PRO A 89 8.12 -6.39 19.41
CA PRO A 89 9.30 -6.01 18.66
C PRO A 89 9.19 -6.35 17.18
N LEU A 90 9.55 -5.40 16.31
CA LEU A 90 9.56 -5.57 14.87
C LEU A 90 10.96 -5.37 14.31
N ARG A 91 11.40 -6.28 13.45
CA ARG A 91 12.75 -6.31 12.86
C ARG A 91 12.67 -6.53 11.36
N GLU A 92 13.69 -6.13 10.65
CA GLU A 92 13.89 -6.52 9.26
C GLU A 92 13.98 -8.04 9.14
N GLY A 93 13.28 -8.60 8.14
CA GLY A 93 13.12 -10.04 7.96
C GLY A 93 11.86 -10.64 8.61
N ASP A 94 11.19 -9.95 9.52
CA ASP A 94 9.95 -10.44 10.12
C ASP A 94 8.82 -10.53 9.09
N ARG A 95 8.02 -11.60 9.16
CA ARG A 95 6.83 -11.77 8.34
C ARG A 95 5.68 -10.95 8.91
N VAL A 96 5.01 -10.18 8.05
CA VAL A 96 3.95 -9.27 8.43
C VAL A 96 2.75 -9.38 7.52
N ILE A 97 1.57 -9.23 8.11
CA ILE A 97 0.33 -8.89 7.43
C ILE A 97 -0.01 -7.47 7.81
N TYR A 98 -0.44 -6.67 6.86
CA TYR A 98 -0.70 -5.25 7.09
C TYR A 98 -1.93 -4.78 6.35
N ARG A 99 -2.51 -3.69 6.81
CA ARG A 99 -3.72 -3.13 6.22
C ARG A 99 -3.37 -2.19 5.06
N TYR A 100 -4.21 -2.19 4.03
CA TYR A 100 -4.13 -1.24 2.92
C TYR A 100 -4.60 0.18 3.29
N PHE A 101 -5.04 0.41 4.52
CA PHE A 101 -5.37 1.73 5.06
C PHE A 101 -4.94 1.84 6.51
N ILE A 102 -4.51 3.04 6.91
CA ILE A 102 -4.04 3.34 8.26
C ILE A 102 -4.99 4.39 8.85
N PRO A 103 -5.77 4.05 9.90
CA PRO A 103 -6.56 5.03 10.63
C PRO A 103 -5.65 5.87 11.54
N CYS A 104 -6.01 7.12 11.81
CA CYS A 104 -5.18 8.03 12.63
C CYS A 104 -5.10 7.62 14.12
N GLY A 105 -5.88 6.66 14.58
CA GLY A 105 -5.88 6.15 15.95
C GLY A 105 -6.54 7.05 17.02
N ARG A 106 -6.67 8.36 16.77
CA ARG A 106 -7.01 9.40 17.79
C ARG A 106 -8.32 10.14 17.57
N CYS A 107 -8.95 10.06 16.41
CA CYS A 107 -10.23 10.74 16.16
C CYS A 107 -11.40 9.97 16.78
N LYS A 108 -12.56 10.66 16.91
CA LYS A 108 -13.79 10.08 17.49
C LYS A 108 -14.20 8.75 16.85
N ALA A 109 -14.03 8.62 15.53
CA ALA A 109 -14.31 7.37 14.83
C ALA A 109 -13.35 6.25 15.24
N CYS A 110 -12.04 6.54 15.34
CA CYS A 110 -11.03 5.57 15.77
C CYS A 110 -11.23 5.11 17.21
N LEU A 111 -11.54 6.03 18.13
CA LEU A 111 -11.84 5.72 19.54
C LEU A 111 -13.06 4.81 19.68
N ARG A 112 -14.00 4.90 18.73
CA ARG A 112 -15.19 4.03 18.63
C ARG A 112 -14.95 2.79 17.78
N ARG A 113 -13.71 2.51 17.36
CA ARG A 113 -13.32 1.41 16.46
C ARG A 113 -13.99 1.43 15.08
N GLN A 114 -14.52 2.57 14.68
CA GLN A 114 -15.12 2.80 13.36
C GLN A 114 -14.03 3.27 12.35
N PHE A 115 -13.01 2.47 12.15
CA PHE A 115 -11.79 2.84 11.40
C PHE A 115 -12.08 3.26 9.96
N LYS A 116 -13.09 2.69 9.31
CA LYS A 116 -13.51 3.05 7.96
C LYS A 116 -13.99 4.50 7.86
N SER A 117 -14.51 5.04 8.94
CA SER A 117 -15.04 6.42 9.04
C SER A 117 -13.99 7.42 9.54
N CYS A 118 -12.72 7.04 9.63
CA CYS A 118 -11.66 7.94 10.03
C CYS A 118 -11.42 9.01 8.93
N PRO A 119 -11.62 10.32 9.22
CA PRO A 119 -11.45 11.37 8.21
C PRO A 119 -9.99 11.56 7.78
N SER A 120 -9.05 11.24 8.67
CA SER A 120 -7.60 11.32 8.40
C SER A 120 -7.00 9.95 8.04
N ARG A 121 -7.82 9.05 7.52
CA ARG A 121 -7.35 7.73 7.09
C ARG A 121 -6.43 7.86 5.89
N GLN A 122 -5.22 7.41 6.03
CA GLN A 122 -4.35 7.17 4.88
C GLN A 122 -4.80 5.88 4.19
N SER A 123 -4.92 5.90 2.90
CA SER A 123 -5.20 4.70 2.12
C SER A 123 -4.20 4.58 0.98
N ASN A 124 -3.90 3.35 0.64
CA ASN A 124 -3.14 3.02 -0.55
C ASN A 124 -3.83 3.57 -1.80
N TRP A 125 -3.08 3.71 -2.87
CA TRP A 125 -3.58 4.19 -4.16
C TRP A 125 -4.15 5.62 -4.11
N SER A 126 -3.78 6.41 -3.11
CA SER A 126 -4.21 7.81 -3.04
C SER A 126 -3.53 8.67 -4.09
N VAL A 127 -2.40 8.22 -4.62
CA VAL A 127 -1.64 8.87 -5.69
C VAL A 127 -1.29 7.86 -6.78
N THR A 128 -0.94 8.37 -7.96
CA THR A 128 -0.43 7.54 -9.06
C THR A 128 0.86 6.83 -8.67
N CYS A 129 1.10 5.64 -9.22
CA CYS A 129 2.35 4.92 -8.99
C CYS A 129 3.56 5.57 -9.70
N ASP A 130 3.35 6.58 -10.52
CA ASP A 130 4.43 7.34 -11.17
C ASP A 130 5.13 8.33 -10.22
N VAL A 131 4.55 8.58 -9.05
CA VAL A 131 5.18 9.43 -8.03
C VAL A 131 5.62 8.62 -6.82
N TRP A 132 6.64 9.14 -6.13
CA TRP A 132 7.13 8.56 -4.89
C TRP A 132 5.98 8.33 -3.88
N PRO A 133 5.90 7.21 -3.17
CA PRO A 133 6.85 6.11 -3.06
C PRO A 133 6.65 4.96 -4.07
N HIS A 134 5.86 5.12 -5.11
CA HIS A 134 5.52 4.18 -6.19
C HIS A 134 4.74 2.95 -5.72
N PHE A 135 5.26 2.21 -4.74
CA PHE A 135 4.78 0.91 -4.26
C PHE A 135 3.66 1.08 -3.22
N GLN A 136 2.44 1.37 -3.64
CA GLN A 136 1.30 1.61 -2.76
C GLN A 136 0.21 0.53 -2.83
N GLY A 137 0.45 -0.56 -3.53
CA GLY A 137 -0.49 -1.69 -3.67
C GLY A 137 0.20 -3.04 -3.63
N GLY A 138 -0.60 -4.08 -3.55
CA GLY A 138 -0.12 -5.46 -3.39
C GLY A 138 0.42 -6.10 -4.67
N TYR A 139 0.11 -5.54 -5.85
CA TYR A 139 0.57 -6.12 -7.13
C TYR A 139 1.94 -5.58 -7.52
N GLY A 140 2.91 -5.74 -6.64
CA GLY A 140 4.29 -5.35 -6.81
C GLY A 140 5.24 -6.20 -5.96
N GLU A 141 6.52 -6.04 -6.18
CA GLU A 141 7.55 -6.75 -5.39
C GLU A 141 7.74 -6.13 -4.01
N TYR A 142 7.37 -4.87 -3.86
CA TYR A 142 7.48 -4.12 -2.61
C TYR A 142 6.18 -3.39 -2.27
N PHE A 143 6.06 -2.99 -1.02
CA PHE A 143 4.99 -2.15 -0.50
C PHE A 143 5.57 -1.12 0.47
N TYR A 144 5.20 0.14 0.29
CA TYR A 144 5.57 1.23 1.20
C TYR A 144 4.43 1.48 2.19
N LEU A 145 4.65 1.18 3.45
CA LEU A 145 3.73 1.50 4.53
C LEU A 145 4.15 2.82 5.18
N GLY A 146 3.37 3.87 4.97
CA GLY A 146 3.60 5.20 5.53
C GLY A 146 3.46 5.27 7.06
N PRO A 147 3.91 6.36 7.68
CA PRO A 147 3.83 6.58 9.12
C PRO A 147 2.41 6.83 9.61
#